data_c322c387ac5a406ad7e7c42dc900d4b1
#
_entry.id   c322c387ac5a406ad7e7c42dc900d4b1
#
_cell.length_a   1.000
_cell.length_b   1.000
_cell.length_c   1.000
_cell.angle_alpha   90.00
_cell.angle_beta   90.00
_cell.angle_gamma   90.00
#
_symmetry.space_group_name_H-M   'P 1'
#
loop_
_entity.id
_entity.type
_entity.pdbx_description
1 polymer ?
#
loop_
_entity_poly.entity_id
_entity_poly.type
_entity_poly.pdbx_seq_one_letter_code
_entity_poly.pdbx_strand_id
1 'polypeptide(L)'
;MTRHFEETLVGEALVGEGPEIAHIDLVIGAKGGAVEQAFVTALASPAQGHTPLLAVLEPNLPAKPSTLMVNKVTIKGAKQAVLMYGPAQAAVAKAVMDCVSNGIIPEEAVDDIMIIVSVFIEWDANDKKKIYDYNYLATKLAIERAASGKPTLKEILAKKDSAKHPFA
;
A
#
# COMPACT_ATOMS: atom_id res chain seq x y z
N MET A 1 -12.89 -13.07 12.00
CA MET A 1 -13.85 -11.97 12.21
C MET A 1 -13.31 -10.78 11.41
N THR A 2 -14.01 -10.37 10.38
CA THR A 2 -13.59 -9.22 9.56
C THR A 2 -13.79 -7.95 10.37
N ARG A 3 -12.76 -7.09 10.45
CA ARG A 3 -12.87 -5.80 11.14
C ARG A 3 -13.78 -4.86 10.34
N HIS A 4 -14.47 -3.98 11.05
CA HIS A 4 -15.27 -2.96 10.40
C HIS A 4 -14.35 -1.90 9.77
N PHE A 5 -14.50 -1.68 8.48
CA PHE A 5 -13.73 -0.67 7.72
C PHE A 5 -14.07 0.78 8.12
N GLU A 6 -15.03 0.97 9.02
CA GLU A 6 -15.32 2.26 9.66
C GLU A 6 -14.21 2.69 10.64
N GLU A 7 -13.44 1.72 11.16
CA GLU A 7 -12.28 1.98 12.01
C GLU A 7 -11.03 2.20 11.17
N THR A 8 -10.02 2.88 11.74
CA THR A 8 -8.70 2.96 11.12
C THR A 8 -8.00 1.61 11.22
N LEU A 9 -7.73 1.00 10.08
CA LEU A 9 -7.01 -0.27 9.95
C LEU A 9 -5.61 -0.03 9.45
N VAL A 10 -4.65 -0.79 9.96
CA VAL A 10 -3.24 -0.70 9.56
C VAL A 10 -2.78 -2.07 9.08
N GLY A 11 -2.04 -2.09 7.98
CA GLY A 11 -1.45 -3.30 7.44
C GLY A 11 -0.02 -3.07 6.98
N GLU A 12 0.82 -4.09 7.13
CA GLU A 12 2.21 -4.09 6.69
C GLU A 12 2.53 -5.40 6.00
N ALA A 13 3.33 -5.35 4.93
CA ALA A 13 3.88 -6.54 4.29
C ALA A 13 5.18 -6.22 3.57
N LEU A 14 6.10 -7.18 3.62
CA LEU A 14 7.35 -7.18 2.86
C LEU A 14 7.35 -8.44 2.00
N VAL A 15 7.55 -8.28 0.69
CA VAL A 15 7.55 -9.37 -0.31
C VAL A 15 8.71 -9.20 -1.27
N GLY A 16 9.31 -10.32 -1.64
CA GLY A 16 10.38 -10.37 -2.61
C GLY A 16 11.77 -10.26 -2.00
N GLU A 17 12.74 -10.09 -2.87
CA GLU A 17 14.15 -10.01 -2.54
C GLU A 17 14.89 -9.11 -3.54
N GLY A 18 16.13 -8.73 -3.22
CA GLY A 18 16.95 -7.88 -4.07
C GLY A 18 16.45 -6.44 -4.14
N PRO A 19 16.92 -5.66 -5.14
CA PRO A 19 16.56 -4.24 -5.25
C PRO A 19 15.09 -3.99 -5.58
N GLU A 20 14.37 -4.97 -6.07
CA GLU A 20 12.93 -4.88 -6.37
C GLU A 20 12.02 -5.23 -5.20
N ILE A 21 12.58 -5.53 -4.03
CA ILE A 21 11.80 -5.87 -2.82
C ILE A 21 10.70 -4.83 -2.58
N ALA A 22 9.51 -5.29 -2.29
CA ALA A 22 8.37 -4.43 -1.97
C ALA A 22 8.13 -4.44 -0.45
N HIS A 23 8.09 -3.26 0.13
CA HIS A 23 7.67 -3.06 1.50
C HIS A 23 6.50 -2.08 1.52
N ILE A 24 5.34 -2.57 1.87
CA ILE A 24 4.10 -1.81 1.92
C ILE A 24 3.69 -1.59 3.37
N ASP A 25 3.45 -0.34 3.71
CA ASP A 25 2.64 0.03 4.87
C ASP A 25 1.39 0.73 4.35
N LEU A 26 0.25 0.44 4.93
CA LEU A 26 -0.99 1.09 4.55
C LEU A 26 -1.90 1.38 5.73
N VAL A 27 -2.75 2.37 5.53
CA VAL A 27 -3.88 2.66 6.41
C VAL A 27 -5.16 2.70 5.59
N ILE A 28 -6.23 2.15 6.15
CA ILE A 28 -7.58 2.19 5.59
C ILE A 28 -8.48 2.84 6.64
N GLY A 29 -9.37 3.71 6.23
CA GLY A 29 -10.31 4.32 7.16
C GLY A 29 -11.47 5.00 6.46
N ALA A 30 -12.52 5.27 7.22
CA ALA A 30 -13.74 5.90 6.73
C ALA A 30 -13.50 7.36 6.27
N LYS A 31 -14.26 7.77 5.27
CA LYS A 31 -14.42 9.19 4.93
C LYS A 31 -15.01 9.97 6.14
N GLY A 32 -14.62 11.22 6.26
CA GLY A 32 -14.93 12.04 7.44
C GLY A 32 -13.97 11.82 8.61
N GLY A 33 -13.05 10.85 8.51
CA GLY A 33 -12.08 10.50 9.55
C GLY A 33 -10.66 10.99 9.29
N ALA A 34 -9.73 10.53 10.14
CA ALA A 34 -8.33 10.92 10.08
C ALA A 34 -7.62 10.49 8.79
N VAL A 35 -8.02 9.36 8.19
CA VAL A 35 -7.42 8.87 6.95
C VAL A 35 -7.78 9.77 5.78
N GLU A 36 -9.02 10.25 5.67
CA GLU A 36 -9.39 11.22 4.65
C GLU A 36 -8.63 12.53 4.80
N GLN A 37 -8.51 13.05 6.02
CA GLN A 37 -7.75 14.27 6.26
C GLN A 37 -6.27 14.13 5.86
N ALA A 38 -5.64 13.02 6.21
CA ALA A 38 -4.28 12.71 5.79
C ALA A 38 -4.15 12.56 4.26
N PHE A 39 -5.13 11.92 3.63
CA PHE A 39 -5.19 11.70 2.19
C PHE A 39 -5.25 13.03 1.42
N VAL A 40 -6.19 13.91 1.75
CA VAL A 40 -6.34 15.19 1.04
C VAL A 40 -5.17 16.12 1.31
N THR A 41 -4.63 16.12 2.53
CA THR A 41 -3.46 16.90 2.89
C THR A 41 -2.22 16.45 2.10
N ALA A 42 -1.96 15.14 2.04
CA ALA A 42 -0.83 14.60 1.30
C ALA A 42 -0.95 14.88 -0.21
N LEU A 43 -2.13 14.66 -0.79
CA LEU A 43 -2.37 14.90 -2.22
C LEU A 43 -2.19 16.38 -2.60
N ALA A 44 -2.57 17.30 -1.71
CA ALA A 44 -2.48 18.74 -1.93
C ALA A 44 -1.08 19.33 -1.62
N SER A 45 -0.16 18.55 -1.05
CA SER A 45 1.13 19.03 -0.55
C SER A 45 2.33 18.25 -1.13
N PRO A 46 2.48 18.19 -2.46
CA PRO A 46 3.64 17.53 -3.05
C PRO A 46 4.93 18.25 -2.67
N ALA A 47 6.01 17.48 -2.46
CA ALA A 47 7.34 18.00 -2.19
C ALA A 47 8.36 17.37 -3.14
N GLN A 48 9.53 17.97 -3.25
CA GLN A 48 10.60 17.44 -4.11
C GLN A 48 10.94 15.99 -3.72
N GLY A 49 10.86 15.08 -4.67
CA GLY A 49 11.10 13.65 -4.47
C GLY A 49 9.98 12.91 -3.73
N HIS A 50 8.90 13.62 -3.35
CA HIS A 50 7.73 13.07 -2.67
C HIS A 50 6.46 13.65 -3.31
N THR A 51 6.08 13.09 -4.45
CA THR A 51 4.85 13.45 -5.15
C THR A 51 3.83 12.34 -4.98
N PRO A 52 2.84 12.51 -4.10
CA PRO A 52 1.74 11.57 -3.95
C PRO A 52 0.93 11.46 -5.23
N LEU A 53 0.42 10.26 -5.53
CA LEU A 53 -0.40 10.03 -6.70
C LEU A 53 -1.50 9.02 -6.40
N LEU A 54 -2.62 9.13 -7.10
CA LEU A 54 -3.70 8.15 -7.03
C LEU A 54 -3.26 6.83 -7.69
N ALA A 55 -3.59 5.71 -7.07
CA ALA A 55 -3.44 4.41 -7.71
C ALA A 55 -4.46 4.25 -8.82
N VAL A 56 -3.99 3.99 -10.04
CA VAL A 56 -4.82 3.79 -11.22
C VAL A 56 -4.44 2.48 -11.91
N LEU A 57 -5.43 1.77 -12.44
CA LEU A 57 -5.20 0.59 -13.29
C LEU A 57 -4.58 1.00 -14.63
N GLU A 58 -5.07 2.10 -15.16
CA GLU A 58 -4.55 2.81 -16.32
C GLU A 58 -4.99 4.28 -16.23
N PRO A 59 -4.44 5.20 -17.03
CA PRO A 59 -4.91 6.59 -17.04
C PRO A 59 -6.43 6.69 -17.20
N ASN A 60 -7.05 7.50 -16.35
CA ASN A 60 -8.51 7.70 -16.27
C ASN A 60 -9.30 6.52 -15.65
N LEU A 61 -8.63 5.52 -15.10
CA LEU A 61 -9.27 4.39 -14.42
C LEU A 61 -8.69 4.21 -13.00
N PRO A 62 -9.04 5.10 -12.05
CA PRO A 62 -8.56 5.00 -10.68
C PRO A 62 -9.19 3.83 -9.95
N ALA A 63 -8.44 3.26 -9.00
CA ALA A 63 -8.94 2.22 -8.12
C ALA A 63 -10.03 2.76 -7.17
N LYS A 64 -10.91 1.87 -6.75
CA LYS A 64 -11.87 2.08 -5.66
C LYS A 64 -11.69 0.99 -4.59
N PRO A 65 -11.63 1.35 -3.31
CA PRO A 65 -11.66 2.71 -2.72
C PRO A 65 -10.58 3.63 -3.28
N SER A 66 -10.79 4.95 -3.19
CA SER A 66 -9.76 5.92 -3.56
C SER A 66 -8.48 5.63 -2.79
N THR A 67 -7.41 5.38 -3.52
CA THR A 67 -6.14 4.93 -2.96
C THR A 67 -5.03 5.91 -3.34
N LEU A 68 -4.38 6.49 -2.32
CA LEU A 68 -3.25 7.38 -2.49
C LEU A 68 -1.96 6.61 -2.26
N MET A 69 -1.03 6.71 -3.19
CA MET A 69 0.32 6.21 -3.03
C MET A 69 1.24 7.32 -2.55
N VAL A 70 2.02 7.02 -1.52
CA VAL A 70 3.13 7.86 -1.04
C VAL A 70 4.42 7.03 -1.04
N ASN A 71 5.57 7.66 -1.28
CA ASN A 71 6.84 6.95 -1.30
C ASN A 71 7.54 7.02 0.07
N LYS A 72 8.10 5.89 0.51
CA LYS A 72 8.86 5.77 1.77
C LYS A 72 10.23 6.41 1.72
N VAL A 73 10.82 6.50 0.54
CA VAL A 73 12.15 7.09 0.32
C VAL A 73 12.06 8.16 -0.75
N THR A 74 12.93 9.13 -0.68
CA THR A 74 12.99 10.20 -1.68
C THR A 74 13.26 9.63 -3.06
N ILE A 75 12.43 9.99 -4.03
CA ILE A 75 12.67 9.71 -5.45
C ILE A 75 13.75 10.68 -5.95
N LYS A 76 14.89 10.15 -6.33
CA LYS A 76 16.08 10.93 -6.70
C LYS A 76 16.34 10.99 -8.19
N GLY A 77 15.73 10.14 -8.99
CA GLY A 77 16.00 10.08 -10.42
C GLY A 77 14.83 9.55 -11.25
N ALA A 78 14.90 9.77 -12.56
CA ALA A 78 13.85 9.40 -13.51
C ALA A 78 13.56 7.89 -13.53
N LYS A 79 14.56 7.04 -13.38
CA LYS A 79 14.42 5.59 -13.34
C LYS A 79 13.51 5.15 -12.18
N GLN A 80 13.79 5.64 -10.99
CA GLN A 80 13.02 5.36 -9.80
C GLN A 80 11.58 5.91 -9.91
N ALA A 81 11.44 7.12 -10.47
CA ALA A 81 10.13 7.73 -10.73
C ALA A 81 9.29 6.88 -11.70
N VAL A 82 9.86 6.38 -12.77
CA VAL A 82 9.18 5.50 -13.74
C VAL A 82 8.69 4.21 -13.07
N LEU A 83 9.48 3.62 -12.17
CA LEU A 83 9.08 2.41 -11.44
C LEU A 83 7.92 2.69 -10.46
N MET A 84 7.93 3.84 -9.81
CA MET A 84 6.86 4.27 -8.89
C MET A 84 5.56 4.59 -9.64
N TYR A 85 5.65 5.39 -10.70
CA TYR A 85 4.49 5.91 -11.45
C TYR A 85 4.01 4.97 -12.55
N GLY A 86 4.68 3.87 -12.77
CA GLY A 86 4.33 2.84 -13.73
C GLY A 86 3.95 1.52 -13.05
N PRO A 87 4.88 0.55 -12.99
CA PRO A 87 4.53 -0.80 -12.53
C PRO A 87 4.05 -0.85 -11.07
N ALA A 88 4.62 -0.05 -10.16
CA ALA A 88 4.16 -0.03 -8.77
C ALA A 88 2.74 0.55 -8.66
N GLN A 89 2.44 1.64 -9.36
CA GLN A 89 1.09 2.23 -9.38
C GLN A 89 0.05 1.25 -9.90
N ALA A 90 0.30 0.61 -11.03
CA ALA A 90 -0.61 -0.37 -11.61
C ALA A 90 -0.80 -1.59 -10.68
N ALA A 91 0.28 -2.05 -10.04
CA ALA A 91 0.25 -3.17 -9.11
C ALA A 91 -0.60 -2.88 -7.86
N VAL A 92 -0.42 -1.71 -7.26
CA VAL A 92 -1.22 -1.27 -6.10
C VAL A 92 -2.69 -1.17 -6.47
N ALA A 93 -3.02 -0.53 -7.60
CA ALA A 93 -4.39 -0.42 -8.06
C ALA A 93 -5.03 -1.79 -8.30
N LYS A 94 -4.32 -2.70 -8.98
CA LYS A 94 -4.79 -4.07 -9.24
C LYS A 94 -5.02 -4.85 -7.94
N ALA A 95 -4.11 -4.76 -6.98
CA ALA A 95 -4.24 -5.43 -5.69
C ALA A 95 -5.47 -4.94 -4.90
N VAL A 96 -5.72 -3.64 -4.89
CA VAL A 96 -6.91 -3.05 -4.27
C VAL A 96 -8.19 -3.59 -4.93
N MET A 97 -8.26 -3.57 -6.26
CA MET A 97 -9.45 -4.05 -6.98
C MET A 97 -9.67 -5.55 -6.81
N ASP A 98 -8.60 -6.34 -6.75
CA ASP A 98 -8.72 -7.78 -6.47
C ASP A 98 -9.18 -8.05 -5.04
N CYS A 99 -8.78 -7.23 -4.06
CA CYS A 99 -9.29 -7.32 -2.70
C CYS A 99 -10.79 -6.99 -2.61
N VAL A 100 -11.29 -6.08 -3.43
CA VAL A 100 -12.73 -5.82 -3.57
C VAL A 100 -13.43 -7.00 -4.23
N SER A 101 -12.94 -7.43 -5.37
CA SER A 101 -13.51 -8.57 -6.13
C SER A 101 -13.58 -9.87 -5.31
N ASN A 102 -12.62 -10.08 -4.42
CA ASN A 102 -12.56 -11.26 -3.54
C ASN A 102 -13.31 -11.08 -2.19
N GLY A 103 -13.98 -9.95 -1.99
CA GLY A 103 -14.76 -9.66 -0.78
C GLY A 103 -13.91 -9.40 0.48
N ILE A 104 -12.60 -9.15 0.35
CA ILE A 104 -11.74 -8.73 1.46
C ILE A 104 -12.09 -7.30 1.87
N ILE A 105 -12.27 -6.43 0.88
CA ILE A 105 -12.88 -5.11 1.03
C ILE A 105 -14.34 -5.25 0.57
N PRO A 106 -15.33 -4.96 1.43
CA PRO A 106 -16.74 -5.02 1.02
C PRO A 106 -17.03 -4.06 -0.14
N GLU A 107 -17.69 -4.55 -1.18
CA GLU A 107 -18.04 -3.75 -2.35
C GLU A 107 -18.90 -2.53 -1.99
N GLU A 108 -19.78 -2.68 -1.03
CA GLU A 108 -20.62 -1.61 -0.51
C GLU A 108 -19.87 -0.51 0.23
N ALA A 109 -18.63 -0.77 0.69
CA ALA A 109 -17.83 0.20 1.44
C ALA A 109 -16.89 1.04 0.55
N VAL A 110 -16.76 0.71 -0.75
CA VAL A 110 -15.69 1.30 -1.60
C VAL A 110 -15.82 2.82 -1.80
N ASP A 111 -17.00 3.36 -1.66
CA ASP A 111 -17.24 4.81 -1.78
C ASP A 111 -17.19 5.53 -0.42
N ASP A 112 -17.15 4.80 0.70
CA ASP A 112 -17.20 5.34 2.05
C ASP A 112 -15.86 5.27 2.78
N ILE A 113 -14.85 4.61 2.21
CA ILE A 113 -13.51 4.49 2.78
C ILE A 113 -12.43 4.99 1.83
N MET A 114 -11.25 5.23 2.39
CA MET A 114 -10.04 5.64 1.67
C MET A 114 -8.83 4.83 2.13
N ILE A 115 -7.84 4.70 1.24
CA ILE A 115 -6.61 3.96 1.50
C ILE A 115 -5.41 4.87 1.22
N ILE A 116 -4.42 4.86 2.11
CA ILE A 116 -3.08 5.41 1.84
C ILE A 116 -2.10 4.25 1.86
N VAL A 117 -1.35 4.11 0.78
CA VAL A 117 -0.34 3.05 0.61
C VAL A 117 1.03 3.69 0.51
N SER A 118 1.92 3.35 1.43
CA SER A 118 3.32 3.77 1.43
C SER A 118 4.16 2.72 0.70
N VAL A 119 4.82 3.14 -0.39
CA VAL A 119 5.56 2.26 -1.31
C VAL A 119 7.06 2.53 -1.21
N PHE A 120 7.85 1.47 -1.19
CA PHE A 120 9.30 1.52 -1.23
C PHE A 120 9.80 1.18 -2.64
N ILE A 121 10.60 2.07 -3.23
CA ILE A 121 11.33 1.81 -4.49
C ILE A 121 12.80 2.09 -4.23
N GLU A 122 13.60 1.05 -4.24
CA GLU A 122 15.04 1.14 -4.13
C GLU A 122 15.64 1.73 -5.43
N TRP A 123 16.67 2.58 -5.32
CA TRP A 123 17.22 3.31 -6.47
C TRP A 123 17.95 2.43 -7.48
N ASP A 124 18.47 1.25 -7.07
CA ASP A 124 19.10 0.29 -7.97
C ASP A 124 18.08 -0.66 -8.65
N ALA A 125 16.82 -0.61 -8.26
CA ALA A 125 15.75 -1.38 -8.89
C ALA A 125 15.66 -1.08 -10.38
N ASN A 126 15.45 -2.12 -11.20
CA ASN A 126 15.40 -1.98 -12.65
C ASN A 126 14.44 -2.98 -13.34
N ASP A 127 14.01 -4.04 -12.67
CA ASP A 127 13.10 -5.03 -13.22
C ASP A 127 11.65 -4.61 -12.98
N LYS A 128 11.01 -4.04 -14.01
CA LYS A 128 9.63 -3.59 -13.96
C LYS A 128 8.64 -4.70 -13.60
N LYS A 129 8.91 -5.94 -14.07
CA LYS A 129 8.03 -7.08 -13.77
C LYS A 129 8.09 -7.45 -12.30
N LYS A 130 9.28 -7.52 -11.71
CA LYS A 130 9.44 -7.79 -10.29
C LYS A 130 8.84 -6.67 -9.43
N ILE A 131 9.04 -5.41 -9.81
CA ILE A 131 8.38 -4.27 -9.13
C ILE A 131 6.87 -4.43 -9.13
N TYR A 132 6.27 -4.79 -10.26
CA TYR A 132 4.84 -5.06 -10.35
C TYR A 132 4.44 -6.23 -9.45
N ASP A 133 5.06 -7.39 -9.66
CA ASP A 133 4.68 -8.64 -8.98
C ASP A 133 4.80 -8.51 -7.45
N TYR A 134 5.91 -7.94 -6.97
CA TYR A 134 6.16 -7.82 -5.53
C TYR A 134 5.27 -6.77 -4.87
N ASN A 135 5.05 -5.61 -5.51
CA ASN A 135 4.15 -4.59 -4.97
C ASN A 135 2.69 -5.05 -5.00
N TYR A 136 2.27 -5.81 -6.02
CA TYR A 136 0.96 -6.43 -6.05
C TYR A 136 0.75 -7.37 -4.87
N LEU A 137 1.67 -8.32 -4.67
CA LEU A 137 1.58 -9.29 -3.58
C LEU A 137 1.66 -8.64 -2.21
N ALA A 138 2.58 -7.68 -2.03
CA ALA A 138 2.73 -6.97 -0.76
C ALA A 138 1.48 -6.13 -0.41
N THR A 139 0.92 -5.42 -1.39
CA THR A 139 -0.30 -4.61 -1.17
C THR A 139 -1.48 -5.50 -0.81
N LYS A 140 -1.68 -6.59 -1.55
CA LYS A 140 -2.75 -7.55 -1.26
C LYS A 140 -2.63 -8.13 0.15
N LEU A 141 -1.43 -8.61 0.52
CA LEU A 141 -1.15 -9.17 1.83
C LEU A 141 -1.34 -8.13 2.95
N ALA A 142 -0.92 -6.89 2.74
CA ALA A 142 -1.11 -5.81 3.72
C ALA A 142 -2.59 -5.50 3.94
N ILE A 143 -3.41 -5.47 2.88
CA ILE A 143 -4.88 -5.30 2.98
C ILE A 143 -5.52 -6.48 3.74
N GLU A 144 -5.15 -7.71 3.40
CA GLU A 144 -5.63 -8.92 4.08
C GLU A 144 -5.32 -8.90 5.59
N ARG A 145 -4.11 -8.48 5.95
CA ARG A 145 -3.68 -8.34 7.35
C ARG A 145 -4.45 -7.23 8.07
N ALA A 146 -4.61 -6.08 7.44
CA ALA A 146 -5.42 -4.98 7.98
C ALA A 146 -6.85 -5.43 8.26
N ALA A 147 -7.52 -6.04 7.28
CA ALA A 147 -8.89 -6.51 7.37
C ALA A 147 -9.09 -7.63 8.42
N SER A 148 -8.10 -8.51 8.57
CA SER A 148 -8.16 -9.64 9.52
C SER A 148 -7.58 -9.33 10.91
N GLY A 149 -6.95 -8.16 11.09
CA GLY A 149 -6.25 -7.80 12.33
C GLY A 149 -5.02 -8.67 12.61
N LYS A 150 -4.34 -9.10 11.56
CA LYS A 150 -3.15 -9.94 11.63
C LYS A 150 -1.85 -9.12 11.46
N PRO A 151 -0.73 -9.53 12.10
CA PRO A 151 -0.67 -10.57 13.12
C PRO A 151 -1.37 -10.15 14.42
N THR A 152 -1.92 -11.11 15.15
CA THR A 152 -2.54 -10.86 16.46
C THR A 152 -1.48 -10.57 17.53
N LEU A 153 -1.86 -9.90 18.62
CA LEU A 153 -0.96 -9.67 19.75
C LEU A 153 -0.32 -10.98 20.25
N LYS A 154 -1.10 -12.06 20.32
CA LYS A 154 -0.60 -13.38 20.73
C LYS A 154 0.51 -13.90 19.81
N GLU A 155 0.33 -13.77 18.50
CA GLU A 155 1.33 -14.16 17.50
C GLU A 155 2.62 -13.33 17.62
N ILE A 156 2.49 -12.02 17.83
CA ILE A 156 3.62 -11.11 18.02
C ILE A 156 4.39 -11.46 19.30
N LEU A 157 3.69 -11.60 20.42
CA LEU A 157 4.31 -11.96 21.70
C LEU A 157 5.03 -13.30 21.65
N ALA A 158 4.48 -14.28 20.93
CA ALA A 158 5.12 -15.59 20.77
C ALA A 158 6.44 -15.54 19.97
N LYS A 159 6.60 -14.53 19.11
CA LYS A 159 7.76 -14.40 18.21
C LYS A 159 8.75 -13.30 18.60
N LYS A 160 8.40 -12.40 19.52
CA LYS A 160 9.18 -11.18 19.80
C LYS A 160 10.66 -11.41 20.12
N ASP A 161 10.99 -12.51 20.81
CA ASP A 161 12.35 -12.81 21.23
C ASP A 161 13.14 -13.66 20.20
N SER A 162 12.43 -14.30 19.25
CA SER A 162 13.02 -15.10 18.17
C SER A 162 13.00 -14.41 16.81
N ALA A 163 12.34 -13.28 16.72
CA ALA A 163 12.25 -12.52 15.47
C ALA A 163 13.64 -12.02 15.04
N LYS A 164 13.91 -12.17 13.73
CA LYS A 164 15.16 -11.69 13.12
C LYS A 164 14.83 -10.57 12.14
N HIS A 165 15.25 -9.37 12.47
CA HIS A 165 15.11 -8.23 11.56
C HIS A 165 16.28 -8.23 10.57
N PRO A 166 16.01 -8.11 9.24
CA PRO A 166 17.07 -8.22 8.23
C PRO A 166 18.12 -7.10 8.30
N PHE A 167 17.79 -5.98 8.96
CA PHE A 167 18.67 -4.80 9.11
C PHE A 167 19.04 -4.49 10.57
N ALA A 168 18.85 -5.44 11.50
CA ALA A 168 19.21 -5.27 12.90
C ALA A 168 20.38 -6.15 13.31
#